data_61f39a136c4a0d8d156fe2a7a16118af
#
_entry.id   61f39a136c4a0d8d156fe2a7a16118af
#
_cell.length_a   1.000
_cell.length_b   1.000
_cell.length_c   1.000
_cell.angle_alpha   90.00
_cell.angle_beta   90.00
_cell.angle_gamma   90.00
#
_symmetry.space_group_name_H-M   'P 1'
#
loop_
_entity.id
_entity.type
_entity.pdbx_description
1 polymer ?
#
loop_
_entity_poly.entity_id
_entity_poly.type
_entity_poly.pdbx_seq_one_letter_code
_entity_poly.pdbx_strand_id
1 'polypeptide(L)'
;MRFTMKRRSVLLGSGALMLGACSKVHESTAGQSLFGAVDDWHKGLQRSLTARNALAPEFAPEDISPFFRGNGSTDPQNDGYPQHAAEGFANWRFTVGGMVERPLSFTLDQVMRLPQRTQITRHDCVEGWSAIGQWTGPQLKTFLDLAKVRDGAKYIVFRCADDYTQGRYYESI
;
A
#
# COMPACT_ATOMS: atom_id res chain seq x y z
N MET A 1 38.99 48.58 -9.46
CA MET A 1 38.63 47.35 -10.15
C MET A 1 37.10 47.20 -10.12
N ARG A 2 36.39 47.50 -11.23
CA ARG A 2 34.91 47.43 -11.27
C ARG A 2 34.51 46.01 -11.73
N PHE A 3 33.95 45.20 -10.82
CA PHE A 3 33.39 43.91 -11.16
C PHE A 3 32.02 44.11 -11.84
N THR A 4 31.95 43.94 -13.14
CA THR A 4 30.68 43.91 -13.90
C THR A 4 30.16 42.49 -13.92
N MET A 5 29.25 42.15 -12.97
CA MET A 5 28.50 40.89 -13.01
C MET A 5 27.56 40.87 -14.22
N LYS A 6 27.70 39.88 -15.10
CA LYS A 6 26.79 39.68 -16.25
C LYS A 6 25.40 39.29 -15.73
N ARG A 7 24.34 39.90 -16.27
CA ARG A 7 22.92 39.62 -15.87
C ARG A 7 22.59 38.10 -15.87
N ARG A 8 23.18 37.34 -16.79
CA ARG A 8 23.01 35.87 -16.85
C ARG A 8 23.58 35.14 -15.63
N SER A 9 24.69 35.58 -15.07
CA SER A 9 25.32 34.98 -13.88
C SER A 9 24.51 35.27 -12.61
N VAL A 10 23.80 36.38 -12.55
CA VAL A 10 22.89 36.69 -11.44
C VAL A 10 21.65 35.79 -11.49
N LEU A 11 21.06 35.59 -12.67
CA LEU A 11 19.89 34.73 -12.85
C LEU A 11 20.19 33.25 -12.58
N LEU A 12 21.34 32.74 -13.03
CA LEU A 12 21.78 31.37 -12.75
C LEU A 12 22.10 31.15 -11.27
N GLY A 13 22.75 32.14 -10.63
CA GLY A 13 23.04 32.10 -9.19
C GLY A 13 21.78 32.13 -8.33
N SER A 14 20.75 32.91 -8.72
CA SER A 14 19.47 32.98 -8.01
C SER A 14 18.68 31.67 -8.14
N GLY A 15 18.70 31.02 -9.31
CA GLY A 15 18.04 29.72 -9.53
C GLY A 15 18.66 28.60 -8.70
N ALA A 16 20.01 28.56 -8.62
CA ALA A 16 20.70 27.55 -7.83
C ALA A 16 20.49 27.74 -6.31
N LEU A 17 20.39 28.99 -5.84
CA LEU A 17 20.06 29.32 -4.44
C LEU A 17 18.62 28.91 -4.09
N MET A 18 17.67 29.04 -5.00
CA MET A 18 16.27 28.61 -4.78
C MET A 18 16.15 27.08 -4.68
N LEU A 19 16.86 26.32 -5.50
CA LEU A 19 16.85 24.85 -5.44
C LEU A 19 17.50 24.31 -4.16
N GLY A 20 18.56 24.94 -3.67
CA GLY A 20 19.20 24.58 -2.41
C GLY A 20 18.40 24.97 -1.16
N ALA A 21 17.52 25.98 -1.26
CA ALA A 21 16.65 26.38 -0.16
C ALA A 21 15.52 25.38 0.09
N CYS A 22 14.99 24.72 -0.95
CA CYS A 22 13.92 23.72 -0.80
C CYS A 22 14.35 22.49 0.02
N SER A 23 15.57 21.98 -0.17
CA SER A 23 16.07 20.84 0.62
C SER A 23 16.29 21.22 2.08
N LYS A 24 16.85 22.40 2.37
CA LYS A 24 17.05 22.88 3.73
C LYS A 24 15.75 23.16 4.48
N VAL A 25 14.70 23.63 3.79
CA VAL A 25 13.38 23.82 4.39
C VAL A 25 12.76 22.45 4.70
N HIS A 26 12.86 21.48 3.81
CA HIS A 26 12.35 20.13 4.03
C HIS A 26 13.05 19.41 5.19
N GLU A 27 14.36 19.61 5.36
CA GLU A 27 15.15 19.01 6.43
C GLU A 27 15.04 19.76 7.77
N SER A 28 14.53 20.98 7.78
CA SER A 28 14.37 21.77 9.00
C SER A 28 13.19 21.28 9.85
N THR A 29 13.33 21.33 11.18
CA THR A 29 12.25 20.98 12.11
C THR A 29 10.97 21.80 11.85
N ALA A 30 11.12 23.08 11.52
CA ALA A 30 10.00 23.97 11.19
C ALA A 30 9.32 23.54 9.87
N GLY A 31 10.10 23.16 8.86
CA GLY A 31 9.59 22.64 7.59
C GLY A 31 8.83 21.32 7.78
N GLN A 32 9.39 20.39 8.51
CA GLN A 32 8.74 19.09 8.81
C GLN A 32 7.44 19.28 9.59
N SER A 33 7.41 20.19 10.57
CA SER A 33 6.17 20.45 11.31
C SER A 33 5.11 21.13 10.44
N LEU A 34 5.50 22.03 9.54
CA LEU A 34 4.57 22.65 8.59
C LEU A 34 3.99 21.60 7.60
N PHE A 35 4.84 20.77 7.02
CA PHE A 35 4.38 19.69 6.11
C PHE A 35 3.49 18.71 6.84
N GLY A 36 3.84 18.30 8.06
CA GLY A 36 3.00 17.44 8.89
C GLY A 36 1.62 18.07 9.17
N ALA A 37 1.57 19.35 9.49
CA ALA A 37 0.30 20.06 9.70
C ALA A 37 -0.56 20.14 8.42
N VAL A 38 0.05 20.33 7.25
CA VAL A 38 -0.63 20.32 5.95
C VAL A 38 -1.16 18.93 5.64
N ASP A 39 -0.38 17.89 5.90
CA ASP A 39 -0.81 16.49 5.71
C ASP A 39 -2.00 16.13 6.61
N ASP A 40 -1.95 16.51 7.88
CA ASP A 40 -3.04 16.27 8.83
C ASP A 40 -4.31 17.03 8.45
N TRP A 41 -4.17 18.27 7.99
CA TRP A 41 -5.29 19.04 7.46
C TRP A 41 -5.89 18.37 6.22
N HIS A 42 -5.06 17.93 5.28
CA HIS A 42 -5.49 17.22 4.06
C HIS A 42 -6.22 15.92 4.39
N LYS A 43 -5.67 15.12 5.31
CA LYS A 43 -6.33 13.91 5.82
C LYS A 43 -7.68 14.23 6.47
N GLY A 44 -7.74 15.30 7.28
CA GLY A 44 -8.96 15.77 7.90
C GLY A 44 -10.03 16.16 6.89
N LEU A 45 -9.64 16.92 5.86
CA LEU A 45 -10.51 17.34 4.78
C LEU A 45 -11.05 16.12 4.00
N GLN A 46 -10.18 15.22 3.55
CA GLN A 46 -10.59 14.03 2.81
C GLN A 46 -11.52 13.14 3.65
N ARG A 47 -11.23 12.94 4.93
CA ARG A 47 -12.09 12.17 5.84
C ARG A 47 -13.46 12.81 6.08
N SER A 48 -13.56 14.14 6.00
CA SER A 48 -14.84 14.86 6.11
C SER A 48 -15.70 14.76 4.86
N LEU A 49 -15.06 14.63 3.68
CA LEU A 49 -15.72 14.54 2.39
C LEU A 49 -16.06 13.11 1.98
N THR A 50 -15.39 12.11 2.56
CA THR A 50 -15.58 10.70 2.21
C THR A 50 -16.32 9.98 3.34
N ALA A 51 -17.39 9.27 3.01
CA ALA A 51 -18.08 8.44 3.98
C ALA A 51 -17.14 7.36 4.51
N ARG A 52 -17.12 7.13 5.82
CA ARG A 52 -16.20 6.17 6.48
C ARG A 52 -16.37 4.73 6.02
N ASN A 53 -17.52 4.40 5.47
CA ASN A 53 -17.88 3.10 4.94
C ASN A 53 -17.98 3.08 3.42
N ALA A 54 -17.48 4.12 2.73
CA ALA A 54 -17.44 4.14 1.29
C ALA A 54 -16.54 3.00 0.78
N LEU A 55 -17.10 2.18 -0.09
CA LEU A 55 -16.36 1.15 -0.82
C LEU A 55 -15.90 1.72 -2.16
N ALA A 56 -14.88 1.09 -2.75
CA ALA A 56 -14.47 1.41 -4.11
C ALA A 56 -15.65 1.20 -5.07
N PRO A 57 -15.81 2.06 -6.10
CA PRO A 57 -16.80 1.84 -7.16
C PRO A 57 -16.56 0.49 -7.84
N GLU A 58 -17.65 -0.22 -8.14
CA GLU A 58 -17.59 -1.45 -8.94
C GLU A 58 -17.84 -1.09 -10.41
N PHE A 59 -17.19 -1.85 -11.29
CA PHE A 59 -17.21 -1.67 -12.74
C PHE A 59 -17.92 -2.85 -13.41
N ALA A 60 -18.32 -2.69 -14.66
CA ALA A 60 -18.91 -3.76 -15.44
C ALA A 60 -17.83 -4.72 -15.98
N PRO A 61 -18.19 -5.98 -16.32
CA PRO A 61 -17.23 -6.96 -16.85
C PRO A 61 -16.50 -6.49 -18.11
N GLU A 62 -17.16 -5.70 -18.95
CA GLU A 62 -16.59 -5.12 -20.17
C GLU A 62 -15.52 -4.04 -19.92
N ASP A 63 -15.48 -3.49 -18.71
CA ASP A 63 -14.50 -2.50 -18.30
C ASP A 63 -13.18 -3.12 -17.79
N ILE A 64 -13.13 -4.45 -17.64
CA ILE A 64 -11.93 -5.14 -17.19
C ILE A 64 -10.78 -4.85 -18.15
N SER A 65 -9.66 -4.39 -17.60
CA SER A 65 -8.47 -4.06 -18.38
C SER A 65 -7.95 -5.30 -19.12
N PRO A 66 -7.63 -5.18 -20.42
CA PRO A 66 -7.13 -6.31 -21.22
C PRO A 66 -5.75 -6.79 -20.73
N PHE A 67 -5.06 -5.95 -19.99
CA PHE A 67 -3.77 -6.25 -19.37
C PHE A 67 -3.75 -5.74 -17.93
N PHE A 68 -3.45 -6.64 -16.99
CA PHE A 68 -3.21 -6.29 -15.59
C PHE A 68 -1.73 -6.53 -15.27
N ARG A 69 -1.01 -5.46 -14.93
CA ARG A 69 0.41 -5.52 -14.61
C ARG A 69 0.61 -6.31 -13.32
N GLY A 70 1.50 -7.29 -13.33
CA GLY A 70 1.95 -7.93 -12.10
C GLY A 70 2.82 -6.97 -11.29
N ASN A 71 2.66 -6.98 -9.97
CA ASN A 71 3.54 -6.31 -9.04
C ASN A 71 4.17 -7.39 -8.14
N GLY A 72 5.46 -7.27 -7.85
CA GLY A 72 6.19 -8.32 -7.15
C GLY A 72 6.49 -9.53 -8.04
N SER A 73 6.59 -10.71 -7.45
CA SER A 73 6.88 -11.99 -8.10
C SER A 73 5.69 -12.93 -8.07
N THR A 74 5.48 -13.68 -9.16
CA THR A 74 4.52 -14.79 -9.19
C THR A 74 5.14 -16.12 -8.74
N ASP A 75 6.46 -16.16 -8.55
CA ASP A 75 7.22 -17.32 -8.08
C ASP A 75 8.35 -16.85 -7.15
N PRO A 76 8.02 -16.40 -5.93
CA PRO A 76 9.03 -15.97 -4.97
C PRO A 76 9.95 -17.14 -4.57
N GLN A 77 11.26 -16.86 -4.43
CA GLN A 77 12.26 -17.87 -4.10
C GLN A 77 12.67 -17.83 -2.62
N ASN A 78 11.88 -17.20 -1.78
CA ASN A 78 12.14 -16.98 -0.35
C ASN A 78 11.04 -17.57 0.53
N ASP A 79 11.25 -17.52 1.84
CA ASP A 79 10.30 -17.85 2.90
C ASP A 79 9.56 -19.18 2.80
N GLY A 80 10.23 -20.18 2.26
CA GLY A 80 9.62 -21.50 2.14
C GLY A 80 8.55 -21.58 1.04
N TYR A 81 8.36 -20.54 0.20
CA TYR A 81 7.41 -20.58 -0.91
C TYR A 81 7.66 -21.75 -1.86
N PRO A 82 8.92 -22.04 -2.29
CA PRO A 82 9.18 -23.18 -3.16
C PRO A 82 8.77 -24.52 -2.54
N GLN A 83 8.97 -24.71 -1.23
CA GLN A 83 8.53 -25.91 -0.51
C GLN A 83 7.01 -25.99 -0.48
N HIS A 84 6.33 -24.90 -0.15
CA HIS A 84 4.88 -24.85 -0.16
C HIS A 84 4.30 -25.12 -1.55
N ALA A 85 4.91 -24.56 -2.60
CA ALA A 85 4.51 -24.81 -3.98
C ALA A 85 4.68 -26.30 -4.38
N ALA A 86 5.83 -26.90 -4.02
CA ALA A 86 6.09 -28.32 -4.27
C ALA A 86 5.11 -29.26 -3.56
N GLU A 87 4.60 -28.89 -2.38
CA GLU A 87 3.61 -29.62 -1.58
C GLU A 87 2.17 -29.23 -1.92
N GLY A 88 1.92 -28.44 -2.95
CA GLY A 88 0.60 -27.94 -3.29
C GLY A 88 -0.04 -27.10 -2.18
N PHE A 89 0.78 -26.39 -1.41
CA PHE A 89 0.39 -25.54 -0.28
C PHE A 89 -0.31 -26.29 0.89
N ALA A 90 -0.16 -27.60 0.99
CA ALA A 90 -0.81 -28.40 2.04
C ALA A 90 -0.46 -27.92 3.46
N ASN A 91 0.80 -27.51 3.68
CA ASN A 91 1.30 -27.03 4.96
C ASN A 91 1.26 -25.49 5.08
N TRP A 92 0.89 -24.76 4.04
CA TRP A 92 0.75 -23.31 4.11
C TRP A 92 -0.39 -22.90 5.05
N ARG A 93 -0.22 -21.77 5.73
CA ARG A 93 -1.23 -21.24 6.65
C ARG A 93 -1.43 -19.76 6.43
N PHE A 94 -2.72 -19.38 6.32
CA PHE A 94 -3.13 -18.00 6.45
C PHE A 94 -3.33 -17.70 7.93
N THR A 95 -2.57 -16.75 8.47
CA THR A 95 -2.59 -16.44 9.89
C THR A 95 -3.09 -15.02 10.14
N VAL A 96 -3.86 -14.84 11.21
CA VAL A 96 -4.25 -13.53 11.73
C VAL A 96 -3.78 -13.42 13.18
N GLY A 97 -3.00 -12.39 13.49
CA GLY A 97 -2.42 -12.21 14.81
C GLY A 97 -2.30 -10.73 15.21
N GLY A 98 -1.50 -10.44 16.21
CA GLY A 98 -1.31 -9.09 16.74
C GLY A 98 -2.41 -8.69 17.74
N MET A 99 -3.01 -7.52 17.59
CA MET A 99 -4.01 -6.99 18.52
C MET A 99 -5.39 -7.63 18.32
N VAL A 100 -5.47 -8.94 18.50
CA VAL A 100 -6.71 -9.73 18.45
C VAL A 100 -6.93 -10.50 19.75
N GLU A 101 -8.17 -10.89 20.03
CA GLU A 101 -8.48 -11.77 21.17
C GLU A 101 -8.22 -13.24 20.83
N ARG A 102 -8.41 -13.60 19.56
CA ARG A 102 -8.32 -14.96 19.05
C ARG A 102 -7.39 -15.00 17.83
N PRO A 103 -6.11 -15.32 18.01
CA PRO A 103 -5.24 -15.60 16.86
C PRO A 103 -5.82 -16.74 16.02
N LEU A 104 -5.79 -16.60 14.70
CA LEU A 104 -6.35 -17.56 13.76
C LEU A 104 -5.27 -18.14 12.86
N SER A 105 -5.48 -19.39 12.46
CA SER A 105 -4.65 -20.07 11.48
C SER A 105 -5.55 -20.96 10.62
N PHE A 106 -5.55 -20.72 9.29
CA PHE A 106 -6.36 -21.46 8.32
C PHE A 106 -5.45 -22.15 7.33
N THR A 107 -5.86 -23.34 6.90
CA THR A 107 -5.30 -23.97 5.70
C THR A 107 -5.83 -23.26 4.45
N LEU A 108 -5.18 -23.44 3.31
CA LEU A 108 -5.68 -22.92 2.03
C LEU A 108 -7.12 -23.41 1.76
N ASP A 109 -7.39 -24.69 1.96
CA ASP A 109 -8.71 -25.30 1.82
C ASP A 109 -9.77 -24.63 2.70
N GLN A 110 -9.42 -24.31 3.96
CA GLN A 110 -10.33 -23.61 4.86
C GLN A 110 -10.65 -22.21 4.37
N VAL A 111 -9.64 -21.47 3.87
CA VAL A 111 -9.84 -20.14 3.27
C VAL A 111 -10.76 -20.24 2.05
N MET A 112 -10.53 -21.22 1.17
CA MET A 112 -11.32 -21.40 -0.05
C MET A 112 -12.78 -21.80 0.21
N ARG A 113 -13.07 -22.40 1.35
CA ARG A 113 -14.46 -22.78 1.76
C ARG A 113 -15.24 -21.67 2.44
N LEU A 114 -14.58 -20.58 2.81
CA LEU A 114 -15.28 -19.41 3.37
C LEU A 114 -16.20 -18.78 2.30
N PRO A 115 -17.27 -18.09 2.70
CA PRO A 115 -18.10 -17.35 1.76
C PRO A 115 -17.26 -16.40 0.92
N GLN A 116 -17.35 -16.57 -0.39
CA GLN A 116 -16.60 -15.78 -1.37
C GLN A 116 -17.42 -14.57 -1.83
N ARG A 117 -16.75 -13.44 -2.07
CA ARG A 117 -17.29 -12.29 -2.78
C ARG A 117 -16.47 -12.06 -4.04
N THR A 118 -17.16 -11.79 -5.14
CA THR A 118 -16.55 -11.29 -6.37
C THR A 118 -16.85 -9.81 -6.52
N GLN A 119 -15.86 -9.04 -6.93
CA GLN A 119 -15.99 -7.61 -7.23
C GLN A 119 -15.08 -7.24 -8.41
N ILE A 120 -15.48 -6.24 -9.18
CA ILE A 120 -14.68 -5.67 -10.27
C ILE A 120 -14.35 -4.26 -9.87
N THR A 121 -13.09 -3.99 -9.53
CA THR A 121 -12.67 -2.70 -9.02
C THR A 121 -11.39 -2.23 -9.69
N ARG A 122 -11.19 -0.90 -9.71
CA ARG A 122 -9.97 -0.29 -10.17
C ARG A 122 -8.89 -0.44 -9.09
N HIS A 123 -7.71 -0.82 -9.52
CA HIS A 123 -6.48 -0.82 -8.74
C HIS A 123 -5.58 0.31 -9.24
N ASP A 124 -5.19 1.19 -8.35
CA ASP A 124 -4.22 2.26 -8.60
C ASP A 124 -2.92 1.90 -7.90
N CYS A 125 -1.86 1.67 -8.66
CA CYS A 125 -0.57 1.29 -8.12
C CYS A 125 0.28 2.53 -7.82
N VAL A 126 1.07 2.47 -6.74
CA VAL A 126 2.04 3.51 -6.38
C VAL A 126 3.09 3.75 -7.49
N GLU A 127 3.31 2.78 -8.36
CA GLU A 127 4.18 2.91 -9.55
C GLU A 127 3.58 3.78 -10.67
N GLY A 128 2.37 4.35 -10.49
CA GLY A 128 1.76 5.29 -11.42
C GLY A 128 0.97 4.65 -12.57
N TRP A 129 0.56 3.39 -12.43
CA TRP A 129 -0.36 2.74 -13.37
C TRP A 129 -1.67 2.34 -12.69
N SER A 130 -2.72 2.19 -13.48
CA SER A 130 -4.04 1.74 -13.02
C SER A 130 -4.56 0.63 -13.92
N ALA A 131 -5.33 -0.28 -13.33
CA ALA A 131 -6.04 -1.31 -14.07
C ALA A 131 -7.34 -1.69 -13.34
N ILE A 132 -8.35 -2.11 -14.10
CA ILE A 132 -9.59 -2.66 -13.56
C ILE A 132 -9.46 -4.19 -13.61
N GLY A 133 -9.64 -4.83 -12.47
CA GLY A 133 -9.53 -6.27 -12.33
C GLY A 133 -10.72 -6.88 -11.58
N GLN A 134 -10.96 -8.16 -11.84
CA GLN A 134 -11.93 -8.94 -11.09
C GLN A 134 -11.22 -9.72 -9.97
N TRP A 135 -11.74 -9.58 -8.77
CA TRP A 135 -11.21 -10.20 -7.57
C TRP A 135 -12.26 -11.10 -6.93
N THR A 136 -11.89 -12.33 -6.61
CA THR A 136 -12.76 -13.26 -5.90
C THR A 136 -12.03 -13.79 -4.68
N GLY A 137 -12.69 -13.72 -3.51
CA GLY A 137 -12.12 -14.22 -2.27
C GLY A 137 -13.03 -13.97 -1.07
N PRO A 138 -12.68 -14.54 0.10
CA PRO A 138 -13.39 -14.25 1.32
C PRO A 138 -13.14 -12.81 1.75
N GLN A 139 -14.17 -12.18 2.32
CA GLN A 139 -14.03 -10.81 2.79
C GLN A 139 -13.10 -10.73 4.01
N LEU A 140 -12.21 -9.75 4.02
CA LEU A 140 -11.32 -9.49 5.17
C LEU A 140 -12.11 -9.37 6.48
N LYS A 141 -13.27 -8.72 6.44
CA LYS A 141 -14.16 -8.58 7.60
C LYS A 141 -14.47 -9.91 8.28
N THR A 142 -14.66 -10.99 7.52
CA THR A 142 -14.92 -12.33 8.07
C THR A 142 -13.78 -12.78 9.01
N PHE A 143 -12.54 -12.57 8.61
CA PHE A 143 -11.38 -12.93 9.44
C PHE A 143 -11.26 -12.02 10.66
N LEU A 144 -11.50 -10.72 10.50
CA LEU A 144 -11.42 -9.75 11.60
C LEU A 144 -12.49 -10.00 12.67
N ASP A 145 -13.72 -10.31 12.26
CA ASP A 145 -14.82 -10.65 13.17
C ASP A 145 -14.51 -11.95 13.93
N LEU A 146 -14.00 -12.97 13.26
CA LEU A 146 -13.61 -14.24 13.89
C LEU A 146 -12.44 -14.07 14.86
N ALA A 147 -11.46 -13.23 14.49
CA ALA A 147 -10.29 -12.95 15.33
C ALA A 147 -10.63 -12.06 16.54
N LYS A 148 -11.75 -11.34 16.51
CA LYS A 148 -12.13 -10.34 17.49
C LYS A 148 -11.05 -9.30 17.72
N VAL A 149 -10.95 -8.39 16.76
CA VAL A 149 -9.98 -7.29 16.80
C VAL A 149 -10.24 -6.42 18.03
N ARG A 150 -9.18 -6.08 18.78
CA ARG A 150 -9.24 -5.23 19.96
C ARG A 150 -9.38 -3.75 19.58
N ASP A 151 -10.06 -2.96 20.42
CA ASP A 151 -10.35 -1.54 20.14
C ASP A 151 -9.14 -0.66 19.88
N GLY A 152 -7.95 -1.04 20.35
CA GLY A 152 -6.71 -0.31 20.10
C GLY A 152 -6.10 -0.54 18.72
N ALA A 153 -6.55 -1.53 17.95
CA ALA A 153 -6.02 -1.82 16.62
C ALA A 153 -6.48 -0.77 15.61
N LYS A 154 -5.54 -0.07 15.00
CA LYS A 154 -5.79 1.03 14.06
C LYS A 154 -5.40 0.68 12.62
N TYR A 155 -4.52 -0.29 12.45
CA TYR A 155 -3.89 -0.65 11.19
C TYR A 155 -3.91 -2.16 10.99
N ILE A 156 -3.89 -2.58 9.73
CA ILE A 156 -3.71 -3.97 9.32
C ILE A 156 -2.49 -4.02 8.44
N VAL A 157 -1.56 -4.93 8.74
CA VAL A 157 -0.38 -5.18 7.91
C VAL A 157 -0.54 -6.52 7.24
N PHE A 158 -0.39 -6.55 5.92
CA PHE A 158 -0.37 -7.78 5.12
C PHE A 158 1.08 -8.14 4.82
N ARG A 159 1.46 -9.38 5.11
CA ARG A 159 2.78 -9.92 4.76
C ARG A 159 2.63 -10.94 3.66
N CYS A 160 3.39 -10.75 2.61
CA CYS A 160 3.42 -11.61 1.44
C CYS A 160 4.70 -12.45 1.42
N ALA A 161 4.71 -13.52 0.64
CA ALA A 161 5.94 -14.28 0.36
C ALA A 161 6.88 -13.57 -0.61
N ASP A 162 6.41 -12.51 -1.27
CA ASP A 162 7.22 -11.71 -2.18
C ASP A 162 8.37 -11.02 -1.45
N ASP A 163 9.52 -10.98 -2.14
CA ASP A 163 10.69 -10.24 -1.73
C ASP A 163 10.82 -8.97 -2.56
N TYR A 164 10.73 -7.81 -1.91
CA TYR A 164 10.87 -6.53 -2.59
C TYR A 164 12.31 -6.23 -2.97
N THR A 165 13.23 -6.34 -2.03
CA THR A 165 14.67 -6.21 -2.23
C THR A 165 15.43 -6.69 -0.99
N GLN A 166 16.48 -7.49 -1.16
CA GLN A 166 17.40 -7.86 -0.07
C GLN A 166 16.72 -8.49 1.17
N GLY A 167 15.75 -9.37 0.97
CA GLY A 167 15.08 -10.09 2.04
C GLY A 167 14.04 -9.26 2.81
N ARG A 168 13.52 -8.20 2.23
CA ARG A 168 12.37 -7.44 2.77
C ARG A 168 11.09 -7.89 2.09
N TYR A 169 10.11 -8.25 2.90
CA TYR A 169 8.79 -8.63 2.41
C TYR A 169 8.04 -7.48 1.75
N TYR A 170 7.20 -7.79 0.79
CA TYR A 170 6.15 -6.89 0.37
C TYR A 170 5.12 -6.79 1.48
N GLU A 171 4.97 -5.60 2.04
CA GLU A 171 3.98 -5.30 3.06
C GLU A 171 3.07 -4.19 2.57
N SER A 172 1.76 -4.30 2.85
CA SER A 172 0.80 -3.23 2.67
C SER A 172 0.11 -2.89 4.00
N ILE A 173 -0.13 -1.63 4.22
CA ILE A 173 -0.72 -1.08 5.44
C ILE A 173 -2.10 -0.49 5.12
#